data_bb1d050457eeed9c26288dcccdee4739
#
_entry.id   bb1d050457eeed9c26288dcccdee4739
#
_cell.length_a   1.000
_cell.length_b   1.000
_cell.length_c   1.000
_cell.angle_alpha   90.00
_cell.angle_beta   90.00
_cell.angle_gamma   90.00
#
_symmetry.space_group_name_H-M   'P 1'
#
loop_
_entity.id
_entity.type
_entity.pdbx_description
1 polymer ?
#
loop_
_entity_poly.entity_id
_entity_poly.type
_entity_poly.pdbx_seq_one_letter_code
_entity_poly.pdbx_strand_id
1 'polypeptide(L)'
;MTHQRHLNDPPPAGDELLTISEVAAIVRAPIATLRYWRHLGNGPRSFRLGRRVVYRVGDLRAWIDAQADASDAGAAATGQG
;
A
#
# COMPACT_ATOMS: atom_id res chain seq x y z
N MET A 1 -29.12 0.60 -14.84
CA MET A 1 -28.97 0.27 -14.57
C MET A 1 -27.97 -0.45 -14.23
N THR A 2 -27.31 -0.77 -14.68
CA THR A 2 -26.41 -1.62 -14.44
C THR A 2 -25.49 -1.14 -13.51
N HIS A 3 -25.22 0.00 -13.36
CA HIS A 3 -24.26 0.34 -12.50
C HIS A 3 -24.75 0.33 -11.17
N GLN A 4 -25.77 -0.18 -10.88
CA GLN A 4 -26.19 -0.29 -9.60
C GLN A 4 -25.29 -1.07 -8.80
N ARG A 5 -24.54 -1.97 -9.34
CA ARG A 5 -23.67 -2.76 -8.57
C ARG A 5 -22.68 -1.92 -7.89
N HIS A 6 -22.40 -0.75 -8.35
CA HIS A 6 -21.43 0.06 -7.71
C HIS A 6 -21.86 0.49 -6.34
N LEU A 7 -23.14 0.50 -6.07
CA LEU A 7 -23.61 0.92 -4.78
C LEU A 7 -23.64 -0.23 -3.80
N ASN A 8 -23.87 -1.43 -4.28
CA ASN A 8 -24.01 -2.55 -3.39
C ASN A 8 -22.84 -3.48 -3.36
N ASP A 9 -22.09 -3.56 -4.42
CA ASP A 9 -20.98 -4.50 -4.48
C ASP A 9 -19.70 -3.82 -4.06
N PRO A 10 -18.83 -4.51 -3.36
CA PRO A 10 -17.55 -3.92 -3.02
C PRO A 10 -16.69 -3.86 -4.26
N PRO A 11 -15.74 -2.94 -4.35
CA PRO A 11 -14.84 -2.87 -5.48
C PRO A 11 -13.96 -4.11 -5.52
N PRO A 12 -13.40 -4.45 -6.66
CA PRO A 12 -12.44 -5.55 -6.75
C PRO A 12 -11.30 -5.32 -5.78
N ALA A 13 -10.78 -6.38 -5.21
CA ALA A 13 -9.78 -6.27 -4.19
C ALA A 13 -8.57 -5.44 -4.58
N GLY A 14 -8.10 -5.53 -5.79
CA GLY A 14 -6.94 -4.78 -6.18
C GLY A 14 -7.18 -3.29 -6.40
N ASP A 15 -8.45 -2.91 -6.57
CA ASP A 15 -8.80 -1.52 -6.84
C ASP A 15 -9.28 -0.77 -5.62
N GLU A 16 -9.46 -1.43 -4.53
CA GLU A 16 -9.92 -0.75 -3.34
C GLU A 16 -8.91 0.32 -2.93
N LEU A 17 -9.40 1.47 -2.49
CA LEU A 17 -8.54 2.56 -2.10
C LEU A 17 -8.43 2.65 -0.60
N LEU A 18 -7.24 2.95 -0.13
CA LEU A 18 -6.97 3.08 1.29
C LEU A 18 -6.43 4.47 1.57
N THR A 19 -6.74 4.98 2.74
CA THR A 19 -6.19 6.27 3.16
C THR A 19 -4.81 6.01 3.74
N ILE A 20 -4.03 7.06 3.93
CA ILE A 20 -2.70 6.92 4.52
C ILE A 20 -2.80 6.35 5.94
N SER A 21 -3.85 6.69 6.65
CA SER A 21 -4.08 6.18 7.99
C SER A 21 -4.31 4.68 7.97
N GLU A 22 -5.10 4.21 7.00
CA GLU A 22 -5.36 2.79 6.86
C GLU A 22 -4.09 2.03 6.47
N VAL A 23 -3.30 2.59 5.57
CA VAL A 23 -2.05 1.97 5.17
C VAL A 23 -1.09 1.91 6.36
N ALA A 24 -1.02 2.97 7.14
CA ALA A 24 -0.17 3.01 8.32
C ALA A 24 -0.52 1.87 9.28
N ALA A 25 -1.81 1.63 9.47
CA ALA A 25 -2.25 0.55 10.32
C ALA A 25 -1.87 -0.82 9.76
N ILE A 26 -2.02 -0.99 8.46
CA ILE A 26 -1.72 -2.25 7.82
C ILE A 26 -0.22 -2.56 7.88
N VAL A 27 0.62 -1.59 7.56
CA VAL A 27 2.06 -1.82 7.56
C VAL A 27 2.68 -1.60 8.92
N ARG A 28 1.87 -1.19 9.89
CA ARG A 28 2.30 -1.00 11.26
C ARG A 28 3.41 0.02 11.38
N ALA A 29 3.26 1.13 10.71
CA ALA A 29 4.20 2.22 10.76
C ALA A 29 3.45 3.52 11.06
N PRO A 30 4.09 4.49 11.67
CA PRO A 30 3.45 5.77 11.93
C PRO A 30 3.11 6.49 10.64
N ILE A 31 2.06 7.28 10.64
CA ILE A 31 1.68 8.05 9.47
C ILE A 31 2.83 8.95 9.02
N ALA A 32 3.56 9.51 9.97
CA ALA A 32 4.70 10.37 9.64
C ALA A 32 5.75 9.62 8.81
N THR A 33 5.92 8.34 9.08
CA THR A 33 6.85 7.52 8.32
C THR A 33 6.38 7.37 6.88
N LEU A 34 5.08 7.17 6.68
CA LEU A 34 4.56 7.06 5.33
C LEU A 34 4.70 8.37 4.57
N ARG A 35 4.50 9.49 5.24
CA ARG A 35 4.68 10.79 4.60
C ARG A 35 6.14 11.00 4.22
N TYR A 36 7.05 10.56 5.07
CA TYR A 36 8.45 10.68 4.79
C TYR A 36 8.84 9.81 3.59
N TRP A 37 8.34 8.58 3.53
CA TRP A 37 8.58 7.71 2.39
C TRP A 37 8.08 8.34 1.09
N ARG A 38 6.87 8.94 1.14
CA ARG A 38 6.33 9.58 -0.04
C ARG A 38 7.22 10.73 -0.48
N HIS A 39 7.73 11.48 0.46
CA HIS A 39 8.61 12.60 0.17
C HIS A 39 9.89 12.12 -0.51
N LEU A 40 10.40 10.98 -0.12
CA LEU A 40 11.59 10.42 -0.71
C LEU A 40 11.35 9.64 -1.98
N GLY A 41 10.12 9.41 -2.33
CA GLY A 41 9.80 8.57 -3.48
C GLY A 41 9.89 7.09 -3.16
N ASN A 42 9.87 6.74 -1.88
CA ASN A 42 9.90 5.37 -1.44
C ASN A 42 8.54 4.92 -0.93
N GLY A 43 8.45 3.69 -0.51
CA GLY A 43 7.20 3.18 0.07
C GLY A 43 6.23 2.72 -0.99
N PRO A 44 5.03 2.37 -0.58
CA PRO A 44 4.03 1.92 -1.53
C PRO A 44 3.59 3.05 -2.44
N ARG A 45 3.17 2.69 -3.63
CA ARG A 45 2.72 3.68 -4.58
C ARG A 45 1.48 4.38 -4.07
N SER A 46 1.42 5.68 -4.19
CA SER A 46 0.26 6.45 -3.79
C SER A 46 -0.02 7.51 -4.84
N PHE A 47 -1.19 8.08 -4.78
CA PHE A 47 -1.55 9.17 -5.69
C PHE A 47 -2.56 10.08 -5.00
N ARG A 48 -2.79 11.24 -5.59
CA ARG A 48 -3.76 12.15 -5.05
C ARG A 48 -5.07 12.03 -5.73
N LEU A 49 -6.12 12.01 -4.95
CA LEU A 49 -7.45 12.02 -5.46
C LEU A 49 -8.07 13.25 -4.87
N GLY A 50 -8.09 14.33 -5.61
CA GLY A 50 -8.47 15.62 -5.06
C GLY A 50 -7.42 16.05 -4.07
N ARG A 51 -7.82 16.26 -2.84
CA ARG A 51 -6.87 16.66 -1.81
C ARG A 51 -6.38 15.50 -1.00
N ARG A 52 -6.91 14.30 -1.22
CA ARG A 52 -6.55 13.17 -0.42
C ARG A 52 -5.47 12.36 -1.07
N VAL A 53 -4.59 11.82 -0.26
CA VAL A 53 -3.61 10.86 -0.72
C VAL A 53 -4.22 9.49 -0.49
N VAL A 54 -4.22 8.66 -1.52
CA VAL A 54 -4.79 7.33 -1.44
C VAL A 54 -3.82 6.31 -2.01
N TYR A 55 -4.01 5.06 -1.62
CA TYR A 55 -3.20 3.95 -2.07
C TYR A 55 -4.14 2.86 -2.58
N ARG A 56 -3.77 2.15 -3.62
CA ARG A 56 -4.57 1.01 -4.06
C ARG A 56 -4.12 -0.21 -3.30
N VAL A 57 -5.07 -1.04 -2.90
CA VAL A 57 -4.75 -2.26 -2.16
C VAL A 57 -3.76 -3.11 -2.94
N GLY A 58 -3.95 -3.25 -4.25
CA GLY A 58 -3.06 -4.05 -5.07
C GLY A 58 -1.64 -3.53 -5.07
N ASP A 59 -1.47 -2.21 -5.14
CA ASP A 59 -0.16 -1.60 -5.12
C ASP A 59 0.50 -1.80 -3.75
N LEU A 60 -0.28 -1.69 -2.68
CA LEU A 60 0.24 -1.89 -1.35
C LEU A 60 0.69 -3.34 -1.18
N ARG A 61 -0.11 -4.30 -1.63
CA ARG A 61 0.27 -5.69 -1.52
C ARG A 61 1.53 -5.99 -2.29
N ALA A 62 1.64 -5.46 -3.50
CA ALA A 62 2.83 -5.66 -4.32
C ALA A 62 4.08 -5.10 -3.63
N TRP A 63 3.94 -3.94 -3.00
CA TRP A 63 5.06 -3.34 -2.30
C TRP A 63 5.45 -4.19 -1.09
N ILE A 64 4.48 -4.67 -0.32
CA ILE A 64 4.74 -5.51 0.83
C ILE A 64 5.44 -6.80 0.38
N ASP A 65 4.95 -7.42 -0.68
CA ASP A 65 5.55 -8.65 -1.17
C ASP A 65 7.00 -8.41 -1.63
N ALA A 66 7.24 -7.30 -2.28
CA ALA A 66 8.58 -6.95 -2.71
C ALA A 66 9.52 -6.74 -1.52
N GLN A 67 9.02 -6.14 -0.45
CA GLN A 67 9.81 -5.96 0.75
C GLN A 67 10.10 -7.29 1.42
N ALA A 68 9.14 -8.18 1.46
CA ALA A 68 9.32 -9.49 2.05
C ALA A 68 10.35 -10.29 1.25
N ASP A 69 10.26 -10.25 -0.07
CA ASP A 69 11.20 -10.96 -0.91
C ASP A 69 12.62 -10.40 -0.75
N ALA A 70 12.75 -9.10 -0.68
CA ALA A 70 14.04 -8.48 -0.50
C ALA A 70 14.64 -8.83 0.85
N SER A 71 13.82 -8.90 1.88
CA SER A 71 14.30 -9.27 3.20
C SER A 71 14.74 -10.72 3.23
N ASP A 72 13.97 -11.60 2.61
CA ASP A 72 14.33 -13.00 2.59
C ASP A 72 15.61 -13.21 1.81
N ALA A 73 15.77 -12.53 0.69
CA ALA A 73 16.96 -12.62 -0.10
C ALA A 73 18.15 -12.07 0.67
N GLY A 74 17.93 -10.99 1.37
CA GLY A 74 18.98 -10.39 2.16
C GLY A 74 19.41 -11.30 3.29
N ALA A 75 18.45 -11.89 3.98
CA ALA A 75 18.75 -12.78 5.07
C ALA A 75 19.49 -14.01 4.54
N ALA A 76 19.07 -14.53 3.43
CA ALA A 76 19.72 -15.67 2.87
C ALA A 76 21.13 -15.32 2.43
N ALA A 77 21.31 -14.16 1.87
CA ALA A 77 22.60 -13.76 1.38
C ALA A 77 23.58 -13.54 2.53
N THR A 78 23.12 -13.03 3.64
CA THR A 78 24.03 -12.78 4.74
C THR A 78 24.18 -14.00 5.58
N GLY A 79 23.32 -14.92 5.42
CA GLY A 79 23.41 -16.11 6.21
C GLY A 79 23.12 -15.88 7.60
N GLN A 80 22.66 -14.81 8.03
CA GLN A 80 22.49 -14.68 9.26
C GLN A 80 21.26 -14.48 9.55
N GLY A 81 20.70 -14.62 9.30
CA GLY A 81 19.47 -14.77 9.66
C GLY A 81 19.03 -14.00 10.39
#